data_1ba52830062bb511f9438bea9f559741
#
_entry.id   1ba52830062bb511f9438bea9f559741
#
_cell.length_a   1.000
_cell.length_b   1.000
_cell.length_c   1.000
_cell.angle_alpha   90.00
_cell.angle_beta   90.00
_cell.angle_gamma   90.00
#
_symmetry.space_group_name_H-M   'P 1'
#
loop_
_entity.id
_entity.type
_entity.pdbx_description
1 polymer ?
#
loop_
_entity_poly.entity_id
_entity_poly.type
_entity_poly.pdbx_seq_one_letter_code
_entity_poly.pdbx_strand_id
1 'polypeptide(L)'
;MAFILSIGTSLPVYDVNQEKAAEFARYMFQHSFKDIDRLLSAFKNGQIHSRQFVKPIEWYKEEHSFEEKNQIYIEETLKHSREAVRECLSHPDFFQEAIPYEKVEAVFFVSSTGLSTPSIEARLMNELPFSPYTKRIPIWGLGCAGGASGLARAAEYCKAYPEAFVLVIAAELCSLTFQPEDKTKSNLIGTSLFGDGVAAALLCGEKADRRVSKLKLAPKIIDSQSVLMKQSEDVMGWDFTDQGFKVIFSRDIPTLVEKWLKTNVQIFLDKHQLSFRDISVFLAHPGGKKVIDAYIKSLGLSSEKLSSAQSILRKHGNMSSATILYVVKDHLQNGNKKEAERGLIGALGPGFSSELLLFSWEKGA
;
A
#
# COMPACT_ATOMS: atom_id res chain seq x y z
N MET A 1 14.01 -18.02 5.03
CA MET A 1 13.85 -16.69 4.44
C MET A 1 12.76 -16.73 3.36
N ALA A 2 12.29 -15.57 2.86
CA ALA A 2 11.21 -15.53 1.88
C ALA A 2 11.60 -14.70 0.65
N PHE A 3 11.09 -15.07 -0.52
CA PHE A 3 11.27 -14.32 -1.76
C PHE A 3 9.94 -13.72 -2.21
N ILE A 4 9.96 -12.49 -2.74
CA ILE A 4 8.82 -11.93 -3.48
C ILE A 4 8.98 -12.34 -4.94
N LEU A 5 8.02 -13.11 -5.46
CA LEU A 5 8.08 -13.66 -6.83
C LEU A 5 7.30 -12.85 -7.86
N SER A 6 6.19 -12.29 -7.46
CA SER A 6 5.32 -11.54 -8.37
C SER A 6 4.43 -10.57 -7.63
N ILE A 7 3.91 -9.59 -8.35
CA ILE A 7 2.85 -8.70 -7.88
C ILE A 7 1.87 -8.46 -9.02
N GLY A 8 0.60 -8.81 -8.77
CA GLY A 8 -0.53 -8.44 -9.61
C GLY A 8 -1.25 -7.21 -9.06
N THR A 9 -1.90 -6.45 -9.92
CA THR A 9 -2.57 -5.20 -9.56
C THR A 9 -3.90 -5.08 -10.30
N SER A 10 -4.86 -4.39 -9.69
CA SER A 10 -6.11 -4.04 -10.35
C SER A 10 -6.55 -2.64 -9.92
N LEU A 11 -7.02 -1.84 -10.86
CA LEU A 11 -7.45 -0.46 -10.67
C LEU A 11 -8.90 -0.29 -11.08
N PRO A 12 -9.69 0.49 -10.32
CA PRO A 12 -11.02 0.90 -10.75
C PRO A 12 -10.99 1.72 -12.04
N VAL A 13 -12.15 1.79 -12.69
CA VAL A 13 -12.27 2.30 -14.07
C VAL A 13 -12.35 3.83 -14.19
N TYR A 14 -12.73 4.55 -13.11
CA TYR A 14 -12.91 6.00 -13.18
C TYR A 14 -11.60 6.72 -12.91
N ASP A 15 -10.96 7.19 -13.98
CA ASP A 15 -9.75 8.00 -13.87
C ASP A 15 -10.11 9.46 -13.53
N VAL A 16 -9.55 9.96 -12.44
CA VAL A 16 -9.75 11.31 -11.91
C VAL A 16 -8.43 12.04 -11.94
N ASN A 17 -8.25 12.91 -12.93
CA ASN A 17 -7.09 13.79 -12.97
C ASN A 17 -7.12 14.83 -11.85
N GLN A 18 -5.96 15.40 -11.54
CA GLN A 18 -5.80 16.29 -10.38
C GLN A 18 -6.57 17.62 -10.55
N GLU A 19 -6.83 18.07 -11.77
CA GLU A 19 -7.62 19.28 -12.03
C GLU A 19 -9.10 19.06 -11.68
N LYS A 20 -9.69 17.97 -12.17
CA LYS A 20 -11.06 17.57 -11.79
C LYS A 20 -11.22 17.38 -10.28
N ALA A 21 -10.22 16.76 -9.62
CA ALA A 21 -10.24 16.61 -8.17
C ALA A 21 -10.16 17.96 -7.44
N ALA A 22 -9.41 18.94 -7.96
CA ALA A 22 -9.34 20.29 -7.39
C ALA A 22 -10.66 21.05 -7.61
N GLU A 23 -11.31 20.91 -8.77
CA GLU A 23 -12.63 21.49 -9.05
C GLU A 23 -13.69 20.89 -8.12
N PHE A 24 -13.70 19.57 -7.94
CA PHE A 24 -14.58 18.90 -6.99
C PHE A 24 -14.35 19.41 -5.55
N ALA A 25 -13.09 19.51 -5.10
CA ALA A 25 -12.75 20.02 -3.79
C ALA A 25 -13.20 21.49 -3.63
N ARG A 26 -13.04 22.33 -4.67
CA ARG A 26 -13.56 23.69 -4.66
C ARG A 26 -15.06 23.69 -4.44
N TYR A 27 -15.80 22.91 -5.23
CA TYR A 27 -17.27 22.81 -5.10
C TYR A 27 -17.69 22.41 -3.69
N MET A 28 -17.04 21.39 -3.10
CA MET A 28 -17.40 20.85 -1.79
C MET A 28 -17.03 21.76 -0.60
N PHE A 29 -15.95 22.56 -0.73
CA PHE A 29 -15.34 23.26 0.42
C PHE A 29 -15.34 24.79 0.32
N GLN A 30 -15.79 25.39 -0.81
CA GLN A 30 -15.71 26.85 -1.03
C GLN A 30 -16.42 27.70 0.05
N HIS A 31 -17.51 27.20 0.62
CA HIS A 31 -18.24 27.90 1.67
C HIS A 31 -17.68 27.68 3.08
N SER A 32 -16.73 26.75 3.23
CA SER A 32 -16.15 26.37 4.53
C SER A 32 -14.81 27.06 4.81
N PHE A 33 -14.12 27.51 3.78
CA PHE A 33 -12.80 28.12 3.92
C PHE A 33 -12.72 29.45 3.17
N LYS A 34 -12.40 30.54 3.89
CA LYS A 34 -12.19 31.88 3.27
C LYS A 34 -11.06 31.85 2.25
N ASP A 35 -9.98 31.07 2.51
CA ASP A 35 -8.78 30.97 1.67
C ASP A 35 -8.74 29.64 0.88
N ILE A 36 -9.86 29.23 0.30
CA ILE A 36 -9.93 27.94 -0.42
C ILE A 36 -8.86 27.84 -1.52
N ASP A 37 -8.57 28.90 -2.25
CA ASP A 37 -7.56 28.92 -3.32
C ASP A 37 -6.15 28.56 -2.81
N ARG A 38 -5.79 29.05 -1.63
CA ARG A 38 -4.53 28.70 -0.99
C ARG A 38 -4.49 27.22 -0.59
N LEU A 39 -5.60 26.66 -0.13
CA LEU A 39 -5.69 25.24 0.24
C LEU A 39 -5.65 24.35 -1.01
N LEU A 40 -6.27 24.76 -2.11
CA LEU A 40 -6.21 24.05 -3.39
C LEU A 40 -4.81 24.01 -4.00
N SER A 41 -3.87 24.85 -3.55
CA SER A 41 -2.47 24.71 -3.93
C SER A 41 -1.87 23.33 -3.55
N ALA A 42 -2.46 22.64 -2.57
CA ALA A 42 -2.06 21.27 -2.21
C ALA A 42 -2.20 20.30 -3.40
N PHE A 43 -3.23 20.46 -4.23
CA PHE A 43 -3.43 19.64 -5.42
C PHE A 43 -2.30 19.85 -6.45
N LYS A 44 -1.88 21.07 -6.70
CA LYS A 44 -0.77 21.38 -7.61
C LYS A 44 0.57 20.91 -7.07
N ASN A 45 0.81 21.11 -5.76
CA ASN A 45 2.07 20.79 -5.10
C ASN A 45 2.23 19.31 -4.79
N GLY A 46 1.14 18.53 -4.80
CA GLY A 46 1.11 17.10 -4.47
C GLY A 46 1.82 16.20 -5.47
N GLN A 47 2.10 16.70 -6.68
CA GLN A 47 2.73 15.97 -7.80
C GLN A 47 1.94 14.71 -8.20
N ILE A 48 0.66 14.66 -7.93
CA ILE A 48 -0.27 13.63 -8.40
C ILE A 48 -0.84 14.10 -9.73
N HIS A 49 -0.83 13.26 -10.75
CA HIS A 49 -1.42 13.58 -12.06
C HIS A 49 -2.85 13.04 -12.16
N SER A 50 -3.03 11.78 -11.79
CA SER A 50 -4.34 11.15 -11.75
C SER A 50 -4.42 10.11 -10.64
N ARG A 51 -5.62 9.62 -10.42
CA ARG A 51 -5.93 8.50 -9.53
C ARG A 51 -7.21 7.82 -9.98
N GLN A 52 -7.45 6.62 -9.52
CA GLN A 52 -8.62 5.84 -9.90
C GLN A 52 -9.61 5.80 -8.75
N PHE A 53 -10.90 5.87 -9.06
CA PHE A 53 -12.02 5.79 -8.13
C PHE A 53 -13.00 4.69 -8.55
N VAL A 54 -13.67 4.06 -7.60
CA VAL A 54 -14.70 3.03 -7.86
C VAL A 54 -16.03 3.62 -8.34
N LYS A 55 -16.26 4.91 -8.14
CA LYS A 55 -17.42 5.64 -8.63
C LYS A 55 -17.00 6.89 -9.40
N PRO A 56 -17.83 7.40 -10.32
CA PRO A 56 -17.56 8.68 -10.97
C PRO A 56 -17.52 9.80 -9.94
N ILE A 57 -16.76 10.87 -10.19
CA ILE A 57 -16.55 11.94 -9.21
C ILE A 57 -17.84 12.66 -8.83
N GLU A 58 -18.84 12.65 -9.69
CA GLU A 58 -20.16 13.23 -9.47
C GLU A 58 -20.92 12.52 -8.35
N TRP A 59 -20.74 11.20 -8.22
CA TRP A 59 -21.36 10.39 -7.17
C TRP A 59 -21.00 10.90 -5.77
N TYR A 60 -19.77 11.36 -5.56
CA TYR A 60 -19.30 11.86 -4.25
C TYR A 60 -19.84 13.24 -3.87
N LYS A 61 -20.63 13.90 -4.73
CA LYS A 61 -21.31 15.16 -4.40
C LYS A 61 -22.57 14.93 -3.58
N GLU A 62 -23.08 13.72 -3.57
CA GLU A 62 -24.30 13.32 -2.88
C GLU A 62 -23.94 12.58 -1.58
N GLU A 63 -24.90 12.59 -0.64
CA GLU A 63 -24.78 11.82 0.59
C GLU A 63 -25.14 10.36 0.32
N HIS A 64 -24.32 9.45 0.82
CA HIS A 64 -24.53 8.02 0.76
C HIS A 64 -24.37 7.42 2.16
N SER A 65 -25.27 6.50 2.53
CA SER A 65 -25.17 5.81 3.80
C SER A 65 -23.90 4.99 3.93
N PHE A 66 -23.49 4.73 5.17
CA PHE A 66 -22.36 3.81 5.40
C PHE A 66 -22.66 2.42 4.84
N GLU A 67 -23.91 1.95 4.96
CA GLU A 67 -24.34 0.67 4.40
C GLU A 67 -24.11 0.60 2.88
N GLU A 68 -24.54 1.61 2.12
CA GLU A 68 -24.35 1.69 0.67
C GLU A 68 -22.86 1.70 0.29
N LYS A 69 -22.08 2.58 0.94
CA LYS A 69 -20.63 2.65 0.71
C LYS A 69 -19.92 1.32 1.01
N ASN A 70 -20.32 0.67 2.11
CA ASN A 70 -19.70 -0.61 2.51
C ASN A 70 -20.14 -1.77 1.62
N GLN A 71 -21.35 -1.76 1.09
CA GLN A 71 -21.78 -2.75 0.09
C GLN A 71 -20.96 -2.60 -1.20
N ILE A 72 -20.75 -1.38 -1.70
CA ILE A 72 -19.89 -1.09 -2.84
C ILE A 72 -18.44 -1.55 -2.55
N TYR A 73 -17.94 -1.28 -1.33
CA TYR A 73 -16.62 -1.76 -0.92
C TYR A 73 -16.51 -3.28 -1.05
N ILE A 74 -17.48 -4.04 -0.56
CA ILE A 74 -17.44 -5.51 -0.63
C ILE A 74 -17.41 -5.99 -2.09
N GLU A 75 -18.30 -5.47 -2.93
CA GLU A 75 -18.43 -5.87 -4.34
C GLU A 75 -17.19 -5.54 -5.16
N GLU A 76 -16.74 -4.29 -5.11
CA GLU A 76 -15.60 -3.83 -5.90
C GLU A 76 -14.26 -4.39 -5.36
N THR A 77 -14.13 -4.56 -4.03
CA THR A 77 -12.96 -5.21 -3.46
C THR A 77 -12.84 -6.67 -3.89
N LEU A 78 -13.92 -7.43 -3.91
CA LEU A 78 -13.93 -8.81 -4.43
C LEU A 78 -13.53 -8.86 -5.89
N LYS A 79 -14.14 -8.04 -6.74
CA LYS A 79 -13.86 -7.96 -8.17
C LYS A 79 -12.38 -7.67 -8.42
N HIS A 80 -11.84 -6.59 -7.84
CA HIS A 80 -10.46 -6.17 -8.04
C HIS A 80 -9.44 -7.10 -7.38
N SER A 81 -9.78 -7.71 -6.23
CA SER A 81 -8.92 -8.74 -5.62
C SER A 81 -8.79 -9.97 -6.51
N ARG A 82 -9.89 -10.42 -7.12
CA ARG A 82 -9.87 -11.54 -8.08
C ARG A 82 -8.96 -11.24 -9.27
N GLU A 83 -9.04 -10.04 -9.84
CA GLU A 83 -8.20 -9.61 -10.95
C GLU A 83 -6.73 -9.53 -10.56
N ALA A 84 -6.42 -8.88 -9.43
CA ALA A 84 -5.06 -8.75 -8.91
C ALA A 84 -4.43 -10.12 -8.59
N VAL A 85 -5.20 -11.04 -8.00
CA VAL A 85 -4.73 -12.41 -7.71
C VAL A 85 -4.46 -13.19 -8.98
N ARG A 86 -5.36 -13.12 -9.97
CA ARG A 86 -5.15 -13.78 -11.27
C ARG A 86 -3.87 -13.27 -11.94
N GLU A 87 -3.72 -11.95 -12.01
CA GLU A 87 -2.50 -11.34 -12.55
C GLU A 87 -1.27 -11.79 -11.75
N CYS A 88 -1.33 -11.76 -10.42
CA CYS A 88 -0.23 -12.14 -9.55
C CYS A 88 0.25 -13.58 -9.78
N LEU A 89 -0.66 -14.53 -9.95
CA LEU A 89 -0.33 -15.95 -10.09
C LEU A 89 0.06 -16.36 -11.53
N SER A 90 -0.23 -15.51 -12.53
CA SER A 90 -0.03 -15.86 -13.95
C SER A 90 0.70 -14.79 -14.78
N HIS A 91 1.28 -13.76 -14.14
CA HIS A 91 1.90 -12.65 -14.87
C HIS A 91 3.05 -13.12 -15.77
N PRO A 92 2.99 -12.85 -17.08
CA PRO A 92 3.95 -13.40 -18.05
C PRO A 92 5.38 -12.89 -17.90
N ASP A 93 5.59 -11.73 -17.25
CA ASP A 93 6.91 -11.20 -16.95
C ASP A 93 7.56 -11.91 -15.74
N PHE A 94 6.75 -12.51 -14.87
CA PHE A 94 7.24 -13.12 -13.63
C PHE A 94 7.27 -14.64 -13.69
N PHE A 95 6.44 -15.28 -14.52
CA PHE A 95 6.31 -16.74 -14.57
C PHE A 95 6.34 -17.30 -15.99
N GLN A 96 6.91 -18.50 -16.12
CA GLN A 96 6.82 -19.33 -17.34
C GLN A 96 5.46 -19.98 -17.44
N GLU A 97 4.94 -20.45 -16.30
CA GLU A 97 3.65 -21.11 -16.14
C GLU A 97 2.95 -20.52 -14.91
N ALA A 98 1.63 -20.46 -14.92
CA ALA A 98 0.85 -19.97 -13.79
C ALA A 98 1.06 -20.84 -12.54
N ILE A 99 1.11 -20.19 -11.39
CA ILE A 99 1.09 -20.87 -10.10
C ILE A 99 -0.35 -21.34 -9.82
N PRO A 100 -0.60 -22.64 -9.62
CA PRO A 100 -1.92 -23.13 -9.25
C PRO A 100 -2.39 -22.55 -7.92
N TYR A 101 -3.67 -22.19 -7.84
CA TYR A 101 -4.27 -21.63 -6.62
C TYR A 101 -4.15 -22.58 -5.42
N GLU A 102 -4.24 -23.87 -5.66
CA GLU A 102 -4.16 -24.94 -4.64
C GLU A 102 -2.78 -25.00 -3.97
N LYS A 103 -1.73 -24.44 -4.60
CA LYS A 103 -0.41 -24.35 -4.00
C LYS A 103 -0.28 -23.20 -3.00
N VAL A 104 -1.24 -22.28 -2.95
CA VAL A 104 -1.21 -21.16 -1.99
C VAL A 104 -1.66 -21.68 -0.62
N GLU A 105 -0.74 -21.72 0.33
CA GLU A 105 -0.98 -22.25 1.67
C GLU A 105 -1.61 -21.25 2.63
N ALA A 106 -1.37 -19.94 2.42
CA ALA A 106 -1.93 -18.89 3.25
C ALA A 106 -2.21 -17.62 2.44
N VAL A 107 -3.31 -16.93 2.79
CA VAL A 107 -3.71 -15.64 2.27
C VAL A 107 -3.76 -14.65 3.42
N PHE A 108 -2.93 -13.60 3.34
CA PHE A 108 -2.97 -12.41 4.19
C PHE A 108 -3.78 -11.35 3.46
N PHE A 109 -4.92 -10.99 3.99
CA PHE A 109 -5.78 -9.96 3.40
C PHE A 109 -5.70 -8.68 4.22
N VAL A 110 -5.24 -7.60 3.60
CA VAL A 110 -5.03 -6.30 4.24
C VAL A 110 -6.02 -5.29 3.69
N SER A 111 -6.79 -4.66 4.55
CA SER A 111 -7.65 -3.53 4.21
C SER A 111 -7.98 -2.69 5.43
N SER A 112 -8.32 -1.41 5.21
CA SER A 112 -8.74 -0.48 6.27
C SER A 112 -9.82 0.52 5.79
N THR A 113 -10.41 0.29 4.61
CA THR A 113 -11.37 1.22 3.99
C THR A 113 -12.80 0.68 3.90
N GLY A 114 -13.06 -0.47 4.52
CA GLY A 114 -14.39 -1.07 4.64
C GLY A 114 -14.39 -2.28 5.57
N LEU A 115 -15.56 -2.87 5.76
CA LEU A 115 -15.81 -3.98 6.69
C LEU A 115 -16.51 -5.13 5.97
N SER A 116 -16.15 -6.37 6.31
CA SER A 116 -16.84 -7.57 5.81
C SER A 116 -16.76 -8.72 6.79
N THR A 117 -17.90 -9.32 7.10
CA THR A 117 -18.03 -10.62 7.76
C THR A 117 -19.06 -11.45 6.98
N PRO A 118 -18.72 -12.63 6.40
CA PRO A 118 -17.38 -13.23 6.31
C PRO A 118 -16.35 -12.30 5.63
N SER A 119 -15.07 -12.49 5.98
CA SER A 119 -13.96 -11.70 5.45
C SER A 119 -13.83 -11.80 3.92
N ILE A 120 -13.21 -10.81 3.30
CA ILE A 120 -13.11 -10.74 1.83
C ILE A 120 -12.38 -11.95 1.26
N GLU A 121 -11.28 -12.39 1.88
CA GLU A 121 -10.56 -13.58 1.41
C GLU A 121 -11.41 -14.85 1.51
N ALA A 122 -12.32 -14.95 2.47
CA ALA A 122 -13.26 -16.08 2.55
C ALA A 122 -14.24 -16.07 1.37
N ARG A 123 -14.72 -14.87 0.98
CA ARG A 123 -15.59 -14.72 -0.20
C ARG A 123 -14.84 -15.01 -1.49
N LEU A 124 -13.58 -14.55 -1.59
CA LEU A 124 -12.71 -14.78 -2.73
C LEU A 124 -12.39 -16.26 -2.95
N MET A 125 -12.20 -17.03 -1.87
CA MET A 125 -11.97 -18.47 -1.92
C MET A 125 -13.21 -19.27 -2.35
N ASN A 126 -14.41 -18.71 -2.28
CA ASN A 126 -15.60 -19.31 -2.88
C ASN A 126 -15.67 -19.12 -4.40
N GLU A 127 -14.96 -18.13 -4.94
CA GLU A 127 -14.98 -17.80 -6.37
C GLU A 127 -13.75 -18.32 -7.13
N LEU A 128 -12.62 -18.49 -6.43
CA LEU A 128 -11.34 -18.94 -6.98
C LEU A 128 -10.96 -20.31 -6.42
N PRO A 129 -10.31 -21.19 -7.18
CA PRO A 129 -10.06 -22.57 -6.81
C PRO A 129 -8.89 -22.73 -5.82
N PHE A 130 -8.92 -21.98 -4.72
CA PHE A 130 -8.01 -22.20 -3.60
C PHE A 130 -8.32 -23.53 -2.90
N SER A 131 -7.32 -24.13 -2.28
CA SER A 131 -7.55 -25.25 -1.39
C SER A 131 -8.46 -24.85 -0.22
N PRO A 132 -9.41 -25.69 0.20
CA PRO A 132 -10.21 -25.41 1.41
C PRO A 132 -9.36 -25.37 2.69
N TYR A 133 -8.12 -25.85 2.63
CA TYR A 133 -7.15 -25.82 3.73
C TYR A 133 -6.25 -24.59 3.72
N THR A 134 -6.37 -23.71 2.71
CA THR A 134 -5.64 -22.44 2.67
C THR A 134 -5.96 -21.61 3.91
N LYS A 135 -4.94 -21.23 4.67
CA LYS A 135 -5.09 -20.42 5.88
C LYS A 135 -5.46 -18.99 5.54
N ARG A 136 -6.37 -18.39 6.28
CA ARG A 136 -6.86 -17.04 6.10
C ARG A 136 -6.41 -16.16 7.26
N ILE A 137 -5.76 -15.06 6.95
CA ILE A 137 -5.22 -14.11 7.93
C ILE A 137 -5.66 -12.69 7.56
N PRO A 138 -6.83 -12.23 8.01
CA PRO A 138 -7.24 -10.85 7.80
C PRO A 138 -6.43 -9.91 8.71
N ILE A 139 -5.94 -8.80 8.12
CA ILE A 139 -5.23 -7.71 8.81
C ILE A 139 -6.03 -6.44 8.58
N TRP A 140 -6.52 -5.84 9.67
CA TRP A 140 -7.30 -4.63 9.62
C TRP A 140 -6.74 -3.55 10.57
N GLY A 141 -6.90 -2.26 10.23
CA GLY A 141 -6.55 -1.15 11.12
C GLY A 141 -5.12 -0.63 11.00
N LEU A 142 -4.28 -1.19 10.12
CA LEU A 142 -2.90 -0.71 9.92
C LEU A 142 -2.76 0.38 8.84
N GLY A 143 -3.85 0.72 8.13
CA GLY A 143 -3.85 1.74 7.08
C GLY A 143 -2.67 1.62 6.13
N CYS A 144 -1.99 2.72 5.86
CA CYS A 144 -0.86 2.77 4.91
C CYS A 144 0.31 1.83 5.27
N ALA A 145 0.48 1.45 6.55
CA ALA A 145 1.50 0.48 6.95
C ALA A 145 1.13 -0.97 6.63
N GLY A 146 -0.16 -1.24 6.38
CA GLY A 146 -0.69 -2.59 6.25
C GLY A 146 -0.05 -3.42 5.16
N GLY A 147 0.27 -2.84 3.99
CA GLY A 147 0.91 -3.58 2.89
C GLY A 147 2.31 -4.07 3.24
N ALA A 148 3.14 -3.22 3.86
CA ALA A 148 4.46 -3.61 4.34
C ALA A 148 4.37 -4.62 5.50
N SER A 149 3.43 -4.42 6.42
CA SER A 149 3.16 -5.38 7.50
C SER A 149 2.72 -6.74 6.96
N GLY A 150 1.83 -6.78 5.97
CA GLY A 150 1.41 -8.01 5.30
C GLY A 150 2.58 -8.76 4.68
N LEU A 151 3.48 -8.06 3.98
CA LEU A 151 4.71 -8.66 3.44
C LEU A 151 5.61 -9.22 4.57
N ALA A 152 5.75 -8.48 5.68
CA ALA A 152 6.55 -8.92 6.82
C ALA A 152 5.97 -10.20 7.46
N ARG A 153 4.67 -10.22 7.73
CA ARG A 153 3.98 -11.41 8.31
C ARG A 153 4.03 -12.61 7.37
N ALA A 154 3.84 -12.40 6.05
CA ALA A 154 3.99 -13.45 5.06
C ALA A 154 5.42 -13.99 5.00
N ALA A 155 6.44 -13.13 5.11
CA ALA A 155 7.83 -13.56 5.17
C ALA A 155 8.14 -14.37 6.44
N GLU A 156 7.57 -14.02 7.58
CA GLU A 156 7.66 -14.80 8.83
C GLU A 156 6.97 -16.15 8.70
N TYR A 157 5.80 -16.20 8.05
CA TYR A 157 5.13 -17.48 7.73
C TYR A 157 6.04 -18.36 6.87
N CYS A 158 6.67 -17.82 5.82
CA CYS A 158 7.60 -18.56 4.98
C CYS A 158 8.87 -19.04 5.72
N LYS A 159 9.30 -18.33 6.79
CA LYS A 159 10.39 -18.83 7.65
C LYS A 159 9.98 -20.10 8.42
N ALA A 160 8.72 -20.14 8.89
CA ALA A 160 8.17 -21.30 9.59
C ALA A 160 7.82 -22.45 8.63
N TYR A 161 7.38 -22.13 7.41
CA TYR A 161 6.99 -23.07 6.36
C TYR A 161 7.84 -22.82 5.10
N PRO A 162 9.07 -23.38 5.01
CA PRO A 162 10.03 -23.00 3.97
C PRO A 162 9.65 -23.39 2.55
N GLU A 163 8.70 -24.29 2.36
CA GLU A 163 8.20 -24.74 1.05
C GLU A 163 6.94 -23.97 0.60
N ALA A 164 6.33 -23.19 1.50
CA ALA A 164 5.05 -22.54 1.27
C ALA A 164 5.09 -21.45 0.18
N PHE A 165 4.00 -21.36 -0.57
CA PHE A 165 3.60 -20.17 -1.32
C PHE A 165 2.55 -19.40 -0.51
N VAL A 166 2.74 -18.09 -0.38
CA VAL A 166 1.91 -17.24 0.46
C VAL A 166 1.48 -16.01 -0.33
N LEU A 167 0.20 -15.71 -0.29
CA LEU A 167 -0.39 -14.56 -0.98
C LEU A 167 -0.67 -13.43 0.02
N VAL A 168 -0.24 -12.21 -0.29
CA VAL A 168 -0.63 -10.98 0.42
C VAL A 168 -1.50 -10.17 -0.51
N ILE A 169 -2.73 -9.88 -0.13
CA ILE A 169 -3.66 -9.03 -0.88
C ILE A 169 -3.86 -7.76 -0.08
N ALA A 170 -3.56 -6.60 -0.67
CA ALA A 170 -3.87 -5.30 -0.10
C ALA A 170 -4.93 -4.61 -0.96
N ALA A 171 -6.07 -4.29 -0.37
CA ALA A 171 -7.24 -3.78 -1.08
C ALA A 171 -7.79 -2.54 -0.39
N GLU A 172 -7.72 -1.39 -1.07
CA GLU A 172 -8.13 -0.12 -0.49
C GLU A 172 -8.96 0.70 -1.49
N LEU A 173 -10.16 1.03 -1.06
CA LEU A 173 -11.09 1.89 -1.79
C LEU A 173 -11.29 3.18 -1.00
N CYS A 174 -10.21 3.97 -0.92
CA CYS A 174 -10.14 5.17 -0.08
C CYS A 174 -11.17 6.24 -0.49
N SER A 175 -11.58 6.27 -1.76
CA SER A 175 -12.59 7.21 -2.23
C SER A 175 -13.93 7.06 -1.49
N LEU A 176 -14.30 5.82 -1.11
CA LEU A 176 -15.54 5.54 -0.38
C LEU A 176 -15.53 6.08 1.07
N THR A 177 -14.36 6.43 1.59
CA THR A 177 -14.26 7.04 2.94
C THR A 177 -14.50 8.53 2.94
N PHE A 178 -14.64 9.17 1.77
CA PHE A 178 -14.95 10.58 1.67
C PHE A 178 -16.31 10.91 2.33
N GLN A 179 -16.32 11.98 3.13
CA GLN A 179 -17.52 12.47 3.84
C GLN A 179 -17.90 13.85 3.32
N PRO A 180 -19.03 14.00 2.58
CA PRO A 180 -19.47 15.28 2.02
C PRO A 180 -19.67 16.35 3.10
N GLU A 181 -20.16 15.95 4.29
CA GLU A 181 -20.44 16.87 5.39
C GLU A 181 -19.23 17.19 6.27
N ASP A 182 -18.14 16.43 6.17
CA ASP A 182 -16.91 16.76 6.88
C ASP A 182 -16.14 17.90 6.16
N LYS A 183 -16.32 19.12 6.66
CA LYS A 183 -15.68 20.32 6.12
C LYS A 183 -14.31 20.62 6.77
N THR A 184 -13.65 19.62 7.33
CA THR A 184 -12.31 19.77 7.91
C THR A 184 -11.20 19.86 6.84
N LYS A 185 -10.04 20.42 7.25
CA LYS A 185 -8.84 20.43 6.40
C LYS A 185 -8.32 19.03 6.13
N SER A 186 -8.49 18.09 7.06
CA SER A 186 -8.07 16.70 6.91
C SER A 186 -8.82 16.04 5.75
N ASN A 187 -10.14 16.22 5.66
CA ASN A 187 -10.95 15.71 4.56
C ASN A 187 -10.57 16.36 3.21
N LEU A 188 -10.35 17.67 3.18
CA LEU A 188 -9.86 18.36 1.97
C LEU A 188 -8.48 17.83 1.53
N ILE A 189 -7.54 17.62 2.46
CA ILE A 189 -6.22 17.06 2.15
C ILE A 189 -6.35 15.60 1.69
N GLY A 190 -7.18 14.78 2.35
CA GLY A 190 -7.50 13.43 1.90
C GLY A 190 -7.98 13.42 0.45
N THR A 191 -8.90 14.32 0.09
CA THR A 191 -9.39 14.50 -1.28
C THR A 191 -8.26 14.83 -2.27
N SER A 192 -7.19 15.49 -1.84
CA SER A 192 -6.05 15.81 -2.70
C SER A 192 -5.08 14.64 -2.90
N LEU A 193 -5.13 13.61 -2.05
CA LEU A 193 -4.12 12.54 -1.97
C LEU A 193 -4.66 11.15 -2.34
N PHE A 194 -5.82 10.77 -1.79
CA PHE A 194 -6.30 9.40 -1.86
C PHE A 194 -6.80 8.98 -3.23
N GLY A 195 -6.52 7.71 -3.57
CA GLY A 195 -7.05 6.97 -4.70
C GLY A 195 -7.38 5.53 -4.28
N ASP A 196 -7.97 4.77 -5.18
CA ASP A 196 -8.37 3.39 -4.98
C ASP A 196 -7.44 2.44 -5.75
N GLY A 197 -7.20 1.28 -5.17
CA GLY A 197 -6.43 0.24 -5.84
C GLY A 197 -6.31 -1.03 -5.02
N VAL A 198 -6.10 -2.12 -5.74
CA VAL A 198 -5.88 -3.45 -5.16
C VAL A 198 -4.60 -4.05 -5.73
N ALA A 199 -3.82 -4.69 -4.88
CA ALA A 199 -2.63 -5.42 -5.29
C ALA A 199 -2.52 -6.74 -4.54
N ALA A 200 -1.96 -7.74 -5.22
CA ALA A 200 -1.64 -9.04 -4.65
C ALA A 200 -0.16 -9.34 -4.86
N ALA A 201 0.54 -9.78 -3.83
CA ALA A 201 1.94 -10.18 -3.90
C ALA A 201 2.08 -11.67 -3.56
N LEU A 202 2.81 -12.44 -4.37
CA LEU A 202 3.15 -13.82 -4.08
C LEU A 202 4.55 -13.89 -3.47
N LEU A 203 4.61 -14.43 -2.27
CA LEU A 203 5.86 -14.77 -1.61
C LEU A 203 6.03 -16.29 -1.60
N CYS A 204 7.27 -16.74 -1.50
CA CYS A 204 7.55 -18.14 -1.23
C CYS A 204 8.69 -18.31 -0.24
N GLY A 205 8.68 -19.44 0.44
CA GLY A 205 9.77 -19.86 1.33
C GLY A 205 11.04 -20.25 0.55
N GLU A 206 12.15 -20.34 1.27
CA GLU A 206 13.47 -20.56 0.67
C GLU A 206 13.62 -21.91 -0.03
N LYS A 207 12.83 -22.92 0.39
CA LYS A 207 12.84 -24.28 -0.19
C LYS A 207 11.71 -24.51 -1.20
N ALA A 208 10.85 -23.52 -1.46
CA ALA A 208 9.80 -23.63 -2.46
C ALA A 208 10.40 -23.78 -3.88
N ASP A 209 9.71 -24.50 -4.74
CA ASP A 209 10.12 -24.67 -6.13
C ASP A 209 9.89 -23.38 -6.93
N ARG A 210 10.98 -22.65 -7.20
CA ARG A 210 10.97 -21.38 -7.93
C ARG A 210 11.32 -21.50 -9.42
N ARG A 211 11.51 -22.72 -9.95
CA ARG A 211 11.91 -22.94 -11.36
C ARG A 211 10.94 -22.33 -12.37
N VAL A 212 9.70 -22.11 -11.97
CA VAL A 212 8.71 -21.42 -12.81
C VAL A 212 8.90 -19.90 -12.88
N SER A 213 9.72 -19.32 -12.01
CA SER A 213 10.00 -17.87 -12.01
C SER A 213 10.90 -17.47 -13.17
N LYS A 214 10.56 -16.37 -13.84
CA LYS A 214 11.40 -15.71 -14.85
C LYS A 214 12.30 -14.62 -14.26
N LEU A 215 12.17 -14.31 -12.98
CA LEU A 215 12.97 -13.29 -12.34
C LEU A 215 14.44 -13.75 -12.27
N LYS A 216 15.33 -13.02 -12.93
CA LYS A 216 16.78 -13.24 -12.79
C LYS A 216 17.22 -12.94 -11.35
N LEU A 217 16.69 -11.87 -10.78
CA LEU A 217 16.91 -11.46 -9.39
C LEU A 217 15.55 -11.18 -8.73
N ALA A 218 15.33 -11.73 -7.55
CA ALA A 218 14.14 -11.54 -6.73
C ALA A 218 14.53 -10.95 -5.37
N PRO A 219 13.66 -10.12 -4.75
CA PRO A 219 13.90 -9.62 -3.39
C PRO A 219 13.76 -10.76 -2.38
N LYS A 220 14.86 -11.09 -1.71
CA LYS A 220 14.89 -12.02 -0.57
C LYS A 220 14.79 -11.23 0.70
N ILE A 221 13.68 -11.37 1.42
CA ILE A 221 13.45 -10.69 2.70
C ILE A 221 14.35 -11.31 3.76
N ILE A 222 15.23 -10.49 4.34
CA ILE A 222 16.20 -10.87 5.36
C ILE A 222 15.58 -10.74 6.75
N ASP A 223 15.00 -9.58 7.04
CA ASP A 223 14.43 -9.25 8.35
C ASP A 223 13.34 -8.19 8.22
N SER A 224 12.56 -8.01 9.28
CA SER A 224 11.52 -6.98 9.39
C SER A 224 11.51 -6.35 10.77
N GLN A 225 11.03 -5.12 10.87
CA GLN A 225 10.86 -4.38 12.10
C GLN A 225 9.55 -3.60 12.09
N SER A 226 8.73 -3.81 13.11
CA SER A 226 7.52 -3.04 13.40
C SER A 226 7.75 -2.18 14.64
N VAL A 227 7.45 -0.88 14.54
CA VAL A 227 7.63 0.07 15.66
C VAL A 227 6.38 0.92 15.81
N LEU A 228 5.80 0.92 17.00
CA LEU A 228 4.70 1.79 17.39
C LEU A 228 5.22 3.01 18.16
N MET A 229 4.80 4.20 17.75
CA MET A 229 4.92 5.41 18.55
C MET A 229 3.79 5.44 19.57
N LYS A 230 4.12 5.36 20.86
CA LYS A 230 3.09 5.40 21.91
C LYS A 230 2.43 6.79 21.98
N GLN A 231 1.14 6.83 22.31
CA GLN A 231 0.35 8.06 22.52
C GLN A 231 0.32 8.95 21.27
N SER A 232 -0.01 8.37 20.10
CA SER A 232 -0.01 9.06 18.81
C SER A 232 -1.21 8.69 17.94
N GLU A 233 -2.33 8.33 18.55
CA GLU A 233 -3.58 7.94 17.88
C GLU A 233 -4.17 9.09 17.06
N ASP A 234 -3.85 10.34 17.42
CA ASP A 234 -4.29 11.57 16.77
C ASP A 234 -3.45 11.97 15.54
N VAL A 235 -2.37 11.22 15.24
CA VAL A 235 -1.47 11.54 14.12
C VAL A 235 -2.08 11.14 12.78
N MET A 236 -2.62 9.94 12.70
CA MET A 236 -3.18 9.38 11.46
C MET A 236 -4.16 8.27 11.79
N GLY A 237 -5.29 8.22 11.10
CA GLY A 237 -6.26 7.14 11.28
C GLY A 237 -7.64 7.46 10.74
N TRP A 238 -8.58 6.66 11.20
CA TRP A 238 -10.01 6.85 11.00
C TRP A 238 -10.69 7.08 12.33
N ASP A 239 -11.53 8.10 12.41
CA ASP A 239 -12.55 8.24 13.41
C ASP A 239 -13.86 7.67 12.86
N PHE A 240 -14.59 6.89 13.65
CA PHE A 240 -15.81 6.23 13.22
C PHE A 240 -17.01 7.02 13.66
N THR A 241 -17.82 7.41 12.68
CA THR A 241 -19.08 8.16 12.90
C THR A 241 -20.26 7.39 12.30
N ASP A 242 -21.47 7.85 12.53
CA ASP A 242 -22.67 7.27 11.91
C ASP A 242 -22.64 7.34 10.37
N GLN A 243 -21.89 8.28 9.80
CA GLN A 243 -21.67 8.39 8.35
C GLN A 243 -20.51 7.51 7.84
N GLY A 244 -19.76 6.83 8.73
CA GLY A 244 -18.65 5.96 8.40
C GLY A 244 -17.29 6.51 8.81
N PHE A 245 -16.29 6.31 7.96
CA PHE A 245 -14.89 6.63 8.22
C PHE A 245 -14.62 8.12 8.05
N LYS A 246 -14.15 8.80 9.10
CA LYS A 246 -13.68 10.19 9.06
C LYS A 246 -12.16 10.23 9.18
N VAL A 247 -11.51 10.89 8.24
CA VAL A 247 -10.04 10.90 8.18
C VAL A 247 -9.41 11.76 9.28
N ILE A 248 -8.42 11.19 9.96
CA ILE A 248 -7.52 11.90 10.86
C ILE A 248 -6.17 12.05 10.16
N PHE A 249 -5.69 13.29 10.01
CA PHE A 249 -4.39 13.62 9.46
C PHE A 249 -3.75 14.76 10.23
N SER A 250 -2.64 14.50 10.91
CA SER A 250 -1.80 15.54 11.48
C SER A 250 -0.93 16.21 10.41
N ARG A 251 -0.81 17.55 10.49
CA ARG A 251 0.14 18.32 9.69
C ARG A 251 1.61 18.04 10.05
N ASP A 252 1.86 17.39 11.20
CA ASP A 252 3.18 17.15 11.76
C ASP A 252 3.84 15.87 11.22
N ILE A 253 3.12 15.08 10.42
CA ILE A 253 3.62 13.82 9.82
C ILE A 253 5.00 14.01 9.15
N PRO A 254 5.29 15.02 8.31
CA PRO A 254 6.63 15.19 7.74
C PRO A 254 7.71 15.39 8.81
N THR A 255 7.43 16.12 9.89
CA THR A 255 8.36 16.31 11.00
C THR A 255 8.59 15.01 11.78
N LEU A 256 7.55 14.22 11.98
CA LEU A 256 7.66 12.90 12.60
C LEU A 256 8.54 11.97 11.76
N VAL A 257 8.35 11.99 10.43
CA VAL A 257 9.21 11.24 9.50
C VAL A 257 10.67 11.68 9.63
N GLU A 258 10.94 12.98 9.66
CA GLU A 258 12.30 13.50 9.76
C GLU A 258 13.02 13.09 11.05
N LYS A 259 12.32 13.04 12.17
CA LYS A 259 12.91 12.78 13.48
C LYS A 259 12.82 11.33 13.91
N TRP A 260 11.61 10.79 13.94
CA TRP A 260 11.33 9.50 14.52
C TRP A 260 11.68 8.34 13.58
N LEU A 261 11.32 8.41 12.29
CA LEU A 261 11.62 7.34 11.35
C LEU A 261 13.13 7.17 11.16
N LYS A 262 13.89 8.26 11.06
CA LYS A 262 15.36 8.20 10.92
C LYS A 262 15.99 7.34 12.02
N THR A 263 15.57 7.54 13.27
CA THR A 263 16.06 6.76 14.41
C THR A 263 15.69 5.28 14.27
N ASN A 264 14.45 4.97 13.88
CA ASN A 264 13.99 3.59 13.72
C ASN A 264 14.74 2.86 12.59
N VAL A 265 14.96 3.54 11.45
CA VAL A 265 15.74 2.97 10.35
C VAL A 265 17.19 2.75 10.77
N GLN A 266 17.80 3.70 11.49
CA GLN A 266 19.16 3.54 11.96
C GLN A 266 19.31 2.34 12.90
N ILE A 267 18.43 2.21 13.91
CA ILE A 267 18.42 1.06 14.83
C ILE A 267 18.29 -0.26 14.06
N PHE A 268 17.40 -0.29 13.04
CA PHE A 268 17.20 -1.48 12.23
C PHE A 268 18.43 -1.84 11.40
N LEU A 269 19.09 -0.85 10.80
CA LEU A 269 20.31 -1.07 10.03
C LEU A 269 21.50 -1.48 10.93
N ASP A 270 21.65 -0.87 12.11
CA ASP A 270 22.72 -1.19 13.06
C ASP A 270 22.65 -2.65 13.53
N LYS A 271 21.44 -3.20 13.73
CA LYS A 271 21.21 -4.63 14.02
C LYS A 271 21.85 -5.54 12.97
N HIS A 272 21.93 -5.08 11.72
CA HIS A 272 22.50 -5.80 10.59
C HIS A 272 23.91 -5.35 10.22
N GLN A 273 24.54 -4.49 11.04
CA GLN A 273 25.86 -3.89 10.78
C GLN A 273 25.91 -3.13 9.45
N LEU A 274 24.80 -2.46 9.10
CA LEU A 274 24.61 -1.68 7.88
C LEU A 274 24.48 -0.19 8.19
N SER A 275 24.77 0.62 7.17
CA SER A 275 24.51 2.06 7.15
C SER A 275 23.56 2.43 6.01
N PHE A 276 23.06 3.67 5.97
CA PHE A 276 22.26 4.17 4.84
C PHE A 276 22.99 4.10 3.49
N ARG A 277 24.35 4.08 3.48
CA ARG A 277 25.13 3.98 2.26
C ARG A 277 25.03 2.59 1.62
N ASP A 278 24.80 1.57 2.43
CA ASP A 278 24.70 0.17 2.00
C ASP A 278 23.33 -0.15 1.39
N ILE A 279 22.39 0.80 1.44
CA ILE A 279 21.04 0.65 0.88
C ILE A 279 20.99 1.26 -0.51
N SER A 280 20.84 0.40 -1.53
CA SER A 280 20.80 0.81 -2.94
C SER A 280 19.46 1.42 -3.33
N VAL A 281 18.35 0.96 -2.73
CA VAL A 281 16.98 1.41 -3.02
C VAL A 281 16.13 1.44 -1.75
N PHE A 282 15.21 2.42 -1.67
CA PHE A 282 14.18 2.46 -0.66
C PHE A 282 12.80 2.44 -1.33
N LEU A 283 12.17 1.27 -1.32
CA LEU A 283 10.80 1.07 -1.78
C LEU A 283 9.87 1.55 -0.66
N ALA A 284 9.60 2.84 -0.65
CA ALA A 284 8.85 3.49 0.41
C ALA A 284 7.40 3.74 -0.01
N HIS A 285 6.47 3.56 0.92
CA HIS A 285 5.10 4.03 0.73
C HIS A 285 5.08 5.56 0.58
N PRO A 286 4.62 6.10 -0.55
CA PRO A 286 4.58 7.54 -0.77
C PRO A 286 3.30 8.14 -0.18
N GLY A 287 3.26 8.41 1.12
CA GLY A 287 2.10 9.00 1.79
C GLY A 287 1.68 10.37 1.22
N GLY A 288 2.57 11.01 0.45
CA GLY A 288 2.40 12.28 -0.27
C GLY A 288 3.77 12.88 -0.56
N LYS A 289 3.82 13.92 -1.43
CA LYS A 289 5.08 14.57 -1.83
C LYS A 289 5.95 15.00 -0.64
N LYS A 290 5.35 15.62 0.39
CA LYS A 290 6.07 16.06 1.58
C LYS A 290 6.67 14.91 2.39
N VAL A 291 6.05 13.74 2.38
CA VAL A 291 6.57 12.53 3.04
C VAL A 291 7.78 12.01 2.27
N ILE A 292 7.74 11.99 0.95
CA ILE A 292 8.89 11.61 0.11
C ILE A 292 10.06 12.57 0.34
N ASP A 293 9.81 13.89 0.38
CA ASP A 293 10.84 14.89 0.66
C ASP A 293 11.46 14.71 2.05
N ALA A 294 10.63 14.35 3.05
CA ALA A 294 11.09 14.05 4.38
C ALA A 294 11.99 12.80 4.41
N TYR A 295 11.67 11.75 3.64
CA TYR A 295 12.56 10.58 3.49
C TYR A 295 13.91 10.97 2.89
N ILE A 296 13.92 11.72 1.78
CA ILE A 296 15.15 12.18 1.12
C ILE A 296 16.02 12.95 2.11
N LYS A 297 15.44 13.94 2.79
CA LYS A 297 16.15 14.82 3.72
C LYS A 297 16.66 14.07 4.94
N SER A 298 15.80 13.29 5.61
CA SER A 298 16.12 12.68 6.89
C SER A 298 17.08 11.50 6.77
N LEU A 299 16.94 10.69 5.73
CA LEU A 299 17.76 9.50 5.52
C LEU A 299 18.99 9.79 4.63
N GLY A 300 19.13 11.02 4.11
CA GLY A 300 20.24 11.39 3.23
C GLY A 300 20.25 10.61 1.91
N LEU A 301 19.07 10.23 1.42
CA LEU A 301 18.92 9.44 0.19
C LEU A 301 18.90 10.35 -1.03
N SER A 302 19.41 9.86 -2.18
CA SER A 302 19.15 10.52 -3.46
C SER A 302 17.71 10.29 -3.91
N SER A 303 17.16 11.23 -4.67
CA SER A 303 15.80 11.12 -5.23
C SER A 303 15.60 9.85 -6.07
N GLU A 304 16.64 9.39 -6.74
CA GLU A 304 16.66 8.19 -7.57
C GLU A 304 16.32 6.91 -6.78
N LYS A 305 16.76 6.82 -5.51
CA LYS A 305 16.46 5.67 -4.63
C LYS A 305 14.97 5.55 -4.28
N LEU A 306 14.18 6.61 -4.53
CA LEU A 306 12.74 6.69 -4.30
C LEU A 306 11.94 6.83 -5.62
N SER A 307 12.56 6.60 -6.77
CA SER A 307 11.96 6.83 -8.09
C SER A 307 10.64 6.07 -8.30
N SER A 308 10.56 4.81 -7.88
CA SER A 308 9.33 4.02 -7.96
C SER A 308 8.22 4.58 -7.06
N ALA A 309 8.54 5.03 -5.84
CA ALA A 309 7.58 5.68 -4.95
C ALA A 309 7.02 6.98 -5.57
N GLN A 310 7.88 7.81 -6.17
CA GLN A 310 7.48 9.03 -6.88
C GLN A 310 6.63 8.72 -8.12
N SER A 311 7.00 7.70 -8.88
CA SER A 311 6.26 7.25 -10.07
C SER A 311 4.83 6.82 -9.71
N ILE A 312 4.69 5.99 -8.68
CA ILE A 312 3.37 5.49 -8.24
C ILE A 312 2.51 6.61 -7.66
N LEU A 313 3.06 7.48 -6.80
CA LEU A 313 2.33 8.64 -6.30
C LEU A 313 1.79 9.52 -7.44
N ARG A 314 2.61 9.75 -8.47
CA ARG A 314 2.24 10.57 -9.62
C ARG A 314 1.07 9.96 -10.41
N LYS A 315 1.08 8.65 -10.62
CA LYS A 315 0.12 7.94 -11.48
C LYS A 315 -1.19 7.58 -10.77
N HIS A 316 -1.13 7.31 -9.45
CA HIS A 316 -2.24 6.68 -8.73
C HIS A 316 -2.59 7.37 -7.40
N GLY A 317 -1.82 8.38 -6.98
CA GLY A 317 -1.99 8.97 -5.65
C GLY A 317 -1.63 8.00 -4.52
N ASN A 318 -2.28 8.19 -3.39
CA ASN A 318 -2.12 7.34 -2.21
C ASN A 318 -3.28 6.34 -2.12
N MET A 319 -3.04 5.08 -2.45
CA MET A 319 -3.98 3.95 -2.33
C MET A 319 -3.77 3.20 -1.00
N SER A 320 -3.44 3.91 0.08
CA SER A 320 -3.20 3.33 1.41
C SER A 320 -2.28 2.09 1.37
N SER A 321 -2.68 0.96 1.99
CA SER A 321 -1.86 -0.26 2.08
C SER A 321 -1.49 -0.87 0.72
N ALA A 322 -2.28 -0.70 -0.31
CA ALA A 322 -2.00 -1.24 -1.64
C ALA A 322 -0.80 -0.55 -2.31
N THR A 323 -0.58 0.74 -2.03
CA THR A 323 0.43 1.56 -2.72
C THR A 323 1.83 0.96 -2.66
N ILE A 324 2.24 0.41 -1.51
CA ILE A 324 3.59 -0.16 -1.35
C ILE A 324 3.82 -1.35 -2.28
N LEU A 325 2.79 -2.16 -2.53
CA LEU A 325 2.89 -3.29 -3.46
C LEU A 325 3.05 -2.79 -4.91
N TYR A 326 2.35 -1.70 -5.30
CA TYR A 326 2.56 -1.05 -6.59
C TYR A 326 3.99 -0.52 -6.73
N VAL A 327 4.56 0.08 -5.67
CA VAL A 327 5.96 0.55 -5.65
C VAL A 327 6.93 -0.61 -5.85
N VAL A 328 6.71 -1.74 -5.18
CA VAL A 328 7.54 -2.94 -5.35
C VAL A 328 7.39 -3.50 -6.77
N LYS A 329 6.17 -3.56 -7.32
CA LYS A 329 5.93 -4.00 -8.72
C LYS A 329 6.67 -3.13 -9.73
N ASP A 330 6.54 -1.80 -9.62
CA ASP A 330 7.21 -0.85 -10.51
C ASP A 330 8.74 -1.08 -10.49
N HIS A 331 9.32 -1.29 -9.31
CA HIS A 331 10.76 -1.55 -9.21
C HIS A 331 11.15 -2.95 -9.71
N LEU A 332 10.31 -3.98 -9.52
CA LEU A 332 10.54 -5.30 -10.09
C LEU A 332 10.58 -5.28 -11.62
N GLN A 333 9.77 -4.45 -12.26
CA GLN A 333 9.70 -4.35 -13.72
C GLN A 333 10.74 -3.36 -14.28
N ASN A 334 10.89 -2.19 -13.67
CA ASN A 334 11.60 -1.04 -14.25
C ASN A 334 12.88 -0.66 -13.47
N GLY A 335 13.06 -1.15 -12.26
CA GLY A 335 14.16 -0.76 -11.39
C GLY A 335 15.50 -1.42 -11.78
N ASN A 336 16.58 -0.70 -11.48
CA ASN A 336 17.92 -1.27 -11.60
C ASN A 336 18.19 -2.20 -10.41
N LYS A 337 18.65 -3.43 -10.70
CA LYS A 337 18.86 -4.49 -9.71
C LYS A 337 20.22 -5.11 -9.93
N LYS A 338 21.00 -5.26 -8.85
CA LYS A 338 22.25 -6.01 -8.88
C LYS A 338 22.27 -7.04 -7.77
N GLU A 339 22.83 -8.23 -8.07
CA GLU A 339 22.95 -9.33 -7.12
C GLU A 339 23.68 -8.88 -5.85
N ALA A 340 23.20 -9.34 -4.70
CA ALA A 340 23.66 -9.01 -3.34
C ALA A 340 23.50 -7.55 -2.89
N GLU A 341 23.02 -6.63 -3.73
CA GLU A 341 22.64 -5.28 -3.25
C GLU A 341 21.44 -5.37 -2.30
N ARG A 342 21.44 -4.49 -1.32
CA ARG A 342 20.42 -4.43 -0.30
C ARG A 342 19.47 -3.26 -0.50
N GLY A 343 18.21 -3.48 -0.19
CA GLY A 343 17.18 -2.48 -0.22
C GLY A 343 16.30 -2.52 1.03
N LEU A 344 15.54 -1.47 1.22
CA LEU A 344 14.49 -1.38 2.23
C LEU A 344 13.13 -1.30 1.56
N ILE A 345 12.14 -1.97 2.15
CA ILE A 345 10.71 -1.69 1.94
C ILE A 345 10.23 -1.01 3.21
N GLY A 346 9.46 0.07 3.12
CA GLY A 346 8.99 0.75 4.30
C GLY A 346 7.68 1.49 4.11
N ALA A 347 6.85 1.48 5.15
CA ALA A 347 5.60 2.21 5.20
C ALA A 347 5.34 2.77 6.61
N LEU A 348 4.59 3.85 6.65
CA LEU A 348 4.09 4.47 7.87
C LEU A 348 2.57 4.37 7.89
N GLY A 349 1.99 4.22 9.05
CA GLY A 349 0.54 4.09 9.21
C GLY A 349 0.04 4.54 10.56
N PRO A 350 -1.26 4.33 10.78
CA PRO A 350 -1.91 4.61 12.06
C PRO A 350 -1.23 3.96 13.25
N GLY A 351 -1.37 4.67 14.41
CA GLY A 351 -0.83 4.16 15.64
C GLY A 351 -0.02 5.19 16.45
N PHE A 352 0.83 6.04 15.93
CA PHE A 352 1.51 6.08 14.65
C PHE A 352 2.56 4.98 14.58
N SER A 353 2.75 4.36 13.42
CA SER A 353 3.63 3.19 13.31
C SER A 353 4.51 3.21 12.06
N SER A 354 5.61 2.44 12.09
CA SER A 354 6.45 2.16 10.94
C SER A 354 6.66 0.67 10.77
N GLU A 355 6.54 0.19 9.53
CA GLU A 355 6.88 -1.15 9.11
C GLU A 355 8.07 -1.08 8.16
N LEU A 356 9.15 -1.80 8.47
CA LEU A 356 10.37 -1.86 7.68
C LEU A 356 10.72 -3.30 7.37
N LEU A 357 11.16 -3.56 6.13
CA LEU A 357 11.72 -4.84 5.71
C LEU A 357 13.07 -4.58 5.05
N LEU A 358 14.08 -5.32 5.47
CA LEU A 358 15.38 -5.40 4.79
C LEU A 358 15.36 -6.56 3.83
N PHE A 359 15.79 -6.32 2.58
CA PHE A 359 15.92 -7.37 1.57
C PHE A 359 17.26 -7.28 0.83
N SER A 360 17.67 -8.39 0.22
CA SER A 360 18.75 -8.44 -0.78
C SER A 360 18.23 -8.93 -2.11
N TRP A 361 18.88 -8.51 -3.19
CA TRP A 361 18.64 -9.06 -4.52
C TRP A 361 19.39 -10.37 -4.67
N GLU A 362 18.66 -11.46 -4.79
CA GLU A 362 19.21 -12.81 -4.93
C GLU A 362 18.68 -13.46 -6.21
N LYS A 363 19.35 -14.52 -6.70
CA LYS A 363 18.86 -15.26 -7.85
C LYS A 363 17.43 -15.75 -7.63
N GLY A 364 16.57 -15.49 -8.61
CA GLY A 364 15.14 -15.77 -8.52
C GLY A 364 14.80 -17.26 -8.66
N ALA A 365 15.59 -18.01 -9.42
CA ALA A 365 15.43 -19.46 -9.64
C ALA A 365 16.75 -20.17 -9.44
#